data_e969d1e58ccf2561d34ecebfc131554c
#
_entry.id   e969d1e58ccf2561d34ecebfc131554c
#
_cell.length_a   1.000
_cell.length_b   1.000
_cell.length_c   1.000
_cell.angle_alpha   90.00
_cell.angle_beta   90.00
_cell.angle_gamma   90.00
#
_symmetry.space_group_name_H-M   'P 1'
#
loop_
_entity.id
_entity.type
_entity.pdbx_description
1 polymer ?
#
loop_
_entity_poly.entity_id
_entity_poly.type
_entity_poly.pdbx_seq_one_letter_code
_entity_poly.pdbx_strand_id
1 'polypeptide(L)'
;MPSGFIFDLDGTLADSMPAHYQAWTLVAGRYGLSFPEDQFYRMGGIPTAKIAAQLVAAAGLTLDPLDVAREKEQLYVTSLSGGVLPVAPVVEIARRHRAEGPLAVASGGLRHLVEPTLAQLGIADWFAAVVCAEDTARHKPEPDVFLEAARRIGIAPGDCTVYEDTDTGLEAARRAGMRGVDVRPLYLPRPRP
;
A
#
# COMPACT_ATOMS: atom_id res chain seq x y z
N MET A 1 -18.62 7.74 -20.06
CA MET A 1 -18.41 6.29 -19.81
C MET A 1 -18.31 6.09 -18.30
N PRO A 2 -18.67 4.93 -17.75
CA PRO A 2 -18.52 4.72 -16.32
C PRO A 2 -17.03 4.82 -15.93
N SER A 3 -16.73 5.59 -14.89
CA SER A 3 -15.37 5.76 -14.39
C SER A 3 -15.16 4.86 -13.16
N GLY A 4 -13.97 4.27 -13.03
CA GLY A 4 -13.56 3.49 -11.86
C GLY A 4 -12.50 4.23 -11.05
N PHE A 5 -12.52 4.06 -9.74
CA PHE A 5 -11.57 4.73 -8.84
C PHE A 5 -10.87 3.68 -7.98
N ILE A 6 -9.56 3.64 -8.09
CA ILE A 6 -8.72 2.64 -7.40
C ILE A 6 -7.81 3.38 -6.42
N PHE A 7 -7.78 2.91 -5.20
CA PHE A 7 -6.98 3.53 -4.14
C PHE A 7 -5.94 2.54 -3.64
N ASP A 8 -4.72 2.98 -3.47
CA ASP A 8 -3.79 2.32 -2.58
C ASP A 8 -4.26 2.45 -1.12
N LEU A 9 -3.67 1.69 -0.21
CA LEU A 9 -4.03 1.71 1.21
C LEU A 9 -3.01 2.46 2.05
N ASP A 10 -1.79 1.91 2.14
CA ASP A 10 -0.78 2.34 3.11
C ASP A 10 -0.09 3.63 2.67
N GLY A 11 -0.34 4.73 3.39
CA GLY A 11 0.09 6.07 2.99
C GLY A 11 -0.91 6.79 2.08
N THR A 12 -1.95 6.12 1.60
CA THR A 12 -2.99 6.68 0.73
C THR A 12 -4.32 6.83 1.47
N LEU A 13 -5.00 5.74 1.83
CA LEU A 13 -6.23 5.79 2.64
C LEU A 13 -5.93 5.77 4.14
N ALA A 14 -4.88 5.03 4.52
CA ALA A 14 -4.44 4.81 5.89
C ALA A 14 -3.11 5.52 6.16
N ASP A 15 -3.02 6.28 7.25
CA ASP A 15 -1.77 6.87 7.75
C ASP A 15 -0.96 5.81 8.51
N SER A 16 -0.59 4.74 7.82
CA SER A 16 0.05 3.55 8.38
C SER A 16 1.58 3.54 8.19
N MET A 17 2.13 4.39 7.33
CA MET A 17 3.56 4.38 6.99
C MET A 17 4.49 4.58 8.19
N PRO A 18 4.19 5.44 9.18
CA PRO A 18 5.02 5.55 10.39
C PRO A 18 5.07 4.26 11.20
N ALA A 19 3.94 3.56 11.34
CA ALA A 19 3.86 2.27 12.04
C ALA A 19 4.63 1.17 11.27
N HIS A 20 4.55 1.15 9.95
CA HIS A 20 5.36 0.27 9.12
C HIS A 20 6.86 0.53 9.30
N TYR A 21 7.29 1.80 9.29
CA TYR A 21 8.69 2.15 9.49
C TYR A 21 9.18 1.75 10.88
N GLN A 22 8.39 1.98 11.91
CA GLN A 22 8.72 1.55 13.28
C GLN A 22 8.90 0.03 13.36
N ALA A 23 8.01 -0.75 12.78
CA ALA A 23 8.12 -2.20 12.76
C ALA A 23 9.39 -2.66 12.00
N TRP A 24 9.72 -2.02 10.88
CA TRP A 24 10.95 -2.28 10.14
C TRP A 24 12.21 -1.92 10.94
N THR A 25 12.22 -0.79 11.65
CA THR A 25 13.36 -0.38 12.51
C THR A 25 13.61 -1.40 13.60
N LEU A 26 12.54 -1.91 14.23
CA LEU A 26 12.66 -2.91 15.29
C LEU A 26 13.21 -4.24 14.75
N VAL A 27 12.65 -4.76 13.65
CA VAL A 27 13.12 -6.05 13.10
C VAL A 27 14.51 -5.93 12.50
N ALA A 28 14.80 -4.83 11.80
CA ALA A 28 16.14 -4.59 11.24
C ALA A 28 17.20 -4.56 12.35
N GLY A 29 16.92 -3.87 13.46
CA GLY A 29 17.81 -3.83 14.63
C GLY A 29 18.07 -5.21 15.24
N ARG A 30 17.08 -6.11 15.29
CA ARG A 30 17.25 -7.48 15.81
C ARG A 30 18.14 -8.36 14.93
N TYR A 31 18.05 -8.19 13.62
CA TYR A 31 18.79 -9.00 12.65
C TYR A 31 20.08 -8.35 12.16
N GLY A 32 20.44 -7.16 12.65
CA GLY A 32 21.62 -6.42 12.19
C GLY A 32 21.51 -5.93 10.75
N LEU A 33 20.28 -5.73 10.27
CA LEU A 33 20.00 -5.19 8.93
C LEU A 33 20.04 -3.67 8.97
N SER A 34 20.46 -3.05 7.87
CA SER A 34 20.36 -1.59 7.67
C SER A 34 19.17 -1.28 6.79
N PHE A 35 18.24 -0.46 7.28
CA PHE A 35 17.10 0.00 6.52
C PHE A 35 16.79 1.47 6.88
N PRO A 36 17.52 2.43 6.30
CA PRO A 36 17.32 3.86 6.52
C PRO A 36 15.93 4.30 6.06
N GLU A 37 15.41 5.33 6.70
CA GLU A 37 14.04 5.84 6.47
C GLU A 37 13.80 6.27 5.02
N ASP A 38 14.77 6.93 4.40
CA ASP A 38 14.70 7.33 3.00
C ASP A 38 14.61 6.12 2.04
N GLN A 39 15.33 5.02 2.35
CA GLN A 39 15.22 3.78 1.61
C GLN A 39 13.86 3.12 1.82
N PHE A 40 13.33 3.12 3.06
CA PHE A 40 12.01 2.60 3.37
C PHE A 40 10.93 3.29 2.52
N TYR A 41 10.90 4.63 2.50
CA TYR A 41 9.90 5.35 1.70
C TYR A 41 10.06 5.14 0.18
N ARG A 42 11.29 5.01 -0.32
CA ARG A 42 11.50 4.66 -1.74
C ARG A 42 11.01 3.27 -2.12
N MET A 43 10.95 2.36 -1.17
CA MET A 43 10.46 0.98 -1.36
C MET A 43 8.96 0.82 -1.04
N GLY A 44 8.24 1.89 -0.84
CA GLY A 44 6.79 1.89 -0.63
C GLY A 44 6.05 1.15 -1.75
N GLY A 45 4.98 0.46 -1.40
CA GLY A 45 4.20 -0.35 -2.34
C GLY A 45 4.79 -1.72 -2.70
N ILE A 46 6.02 -2.02 -2.27
CA ILE A 46 6.66 -3.33 -2.44
C ILE A 46 6.26 -4.25 -1.27
N PRO A 47 5.85 -5.51 -1.52
CA PRO A 47 5.50 -6.45 -0.45
C PRO A 47 6.63 -6.70 0.54
N THR A 48 6.28 -6.85 1.82
CA THR A 48 7.20 -7.05 2.95
C THR A 48 8.23 -8.17 2.68
N ALA A 49 7.80 -9.31 2.15
CA ALA A 49 8.69 -10.44 1.85
C ALA A 49 9.77 -10.09 0.81
N LYS A 50 9.43 -9.26 -0.20
CA LYS A 50 10.42 -8.80 -1.19
C LYS A 50 11.40 -7.81 -0.60
N ILE A 51 10.94 -6.90 0.26
CA ILE A 51 11.82 -5.97 0.98
C ILE A 51 12.78 -6.77 1.87
N ALA A 52 12.27 -7.72 2.67
CA ALA A 52 13.09 -8.58 3.51
C ALA A 52 14.18 -9.32 2.71
N ALA A 53 13.81 -9.90 1.55
CA ALA A 53 14.77 -10.61 0.70
C ALA A 53 15.90 -9.68 0.20
N GLN A 54 15.56 -8.44 -0.17
CA GLN A 54 16.57 -7.46 -0.62
C GLN A 54 17.50 -7.05 0.53
N LEU A 55 16.95 -6.80 1.73
CA LEU A 55 17.75 -6.40 2.89
C LEU A 55 18.70 -7.51 3.34
N VAL A 56 18.21 -8.76 3.42
CA VAL A 56 19.02 -9.93 3.80
C VAL A 56 20.14 -10.16 2.78
N ALA A 57 19.83 -10.10 1.49
CA ALA A 57 20.81 -10.24 0.41
C ALA A 57 21.86 -9.12 0.45
N ALA A 58 21.45 -7.87 0.65
CA ALA A 58 22.37 -6.72 0.74
C ALA A 58 23.30 -6.80 1.96
N ALA A 59 22.83 -7.41 3.06
CA ALA A 59 23.63 -7.62 4.27
C ALA A 59 24.55 -8.85 4.17
N GLY A 60 24.42 -9.70 3.14
CA GLY A 60 25.18 -10.94 3.01
C GLY A 60 24.90 -11.96 4.11
N LEU A 61 23.72 -11.90 4.73
CA LEU A 61 23.36 -12.78 5.85
C LEU A 61 22.63 -14.04 5.36
N THR A 62 22.83 -15.13 6.12
CA THR A 62 22.16 -16.41 5.89
C THR A 62 20.90 -16.48 6.78
N LEU A 63 19.90 -15.67 6.43
CA LEU A 63 18.60 -15.61 7.11
C LEU A 63 17.51 -16.03 6.12
N ASP A 64 16.42 -16.65 6.62
CA ASP A 64 15.21 -16.80 5.80
C ASP A 64 14.49 -15.44 5.74
N PRO A 65 14.37 -14.81 4.56
CA PRO A 65 13.67 -13.54 4.43
C PRO A 65 12.19 -13.63 4.86
N LEU A 66 11.57 -14.79 4.79
CA LEU A 66 10.19 -14.98 5.22
C LEU A 66 10.03 -14.91 6.74
N ASP A 67 11.06 -15.33 7.50
CA ASP A 67 11.05 -15.15 8.96
C ASP A 67 11.13 -13.68 9.34
N VAL A 68 12.02 -12.92 8.70
CA VAL A 68 12.13 -11.46 8.86
C VAL A 68 10.81 -10.77 8.52
N ALA A 69 10.20 -11.16 7.41
CA ALA A 69 8.91 -10.61 6.97
C ALA A 69 7.79 -10.90 7.98
N ARG A 70 7.67 -12.14 8.45
CA ARG A 70 6.66 -12.54 9.43
C ARG A 70 6.81 -11.78 10.75
N GLU A 71 8.04 -11.65 11.24
CA GLU A 71 8.28 -10.91 12.49
C GLU A 71 7.95 -9.42 12.33
N LYS A 72 8.34 -8.80 11.20
CA LYS A 72 7.96 -7.41 10.90
C LYS A 72 6.45 -7.23 10.90
N GLU A 73 5.69 -8.15 10.30
CA GLU A 73 4.23 -8.07 10.25
C GLU A 73 3.59 -8.22 11.63
N GLN A 74 4.11 -9.11 12.48
CA GLN A 74 3.67 -9.24 13.87
C GLN A 74 3.90 -7.96 14.67
N LEU A 75 5.06 -7.32 14.50
CA LEU A 75 5.38 -6.04 15.13
C LEU A 75 4.45 -4.93 14.64
N TYR A 76 4.16 -4.90 13.33
CA TYR A 76 3.23 -3.94 12.75
C TYR A 76 1.82 -4.10 13.33
N VAL A 77 1.28 -5.32 13.35
CA VAL A 77 -0.04 -5.61 13.96
C VAL A 77 -0.08 -5.16 15.41
N THR A 78 0.98 -5.43 16.17
CA THR A 78 1.08 -4.99 17.57
C THR A 78 1.06 -3.46 17.69
N SER A 79 1.74 -2.76 16.78
CA SER A 79 1.77 -1.29 16.78
C SER A 79 0.42 -0.65 16.43
N LEU A 80 -0.43 -1.37 15.71
CA LEU A 80 -1.79 -0.92 15.36
C LEU A 80 -2.82 -1.10 16.50
N SER A 81 -2.43 -1.60 17.66
CA SER A 81 -3.35 -1.76 18.81
C SER A 81 -4.03 -0.45 19.24
N GLY A 82 -3.43 0.70 18.91
CA GLY A 82 -4.00 2.04 19.09
C GLY A 82 -4.92 2.52 17.95
N GLY A 83 -5.13 1.69 16.93
CA GLY A 83 -5.85 2.04 15.71
C GLY A 83 -4.97 2.74 14.66
N VAL A 84 -5.45 2.75 13.43
CA VAL A 84 -4.84 3.50 12.32
C VAL A 84 -5.68 4.73 12.01
N LEU A 85 -5.03 5.85 11.73
CA LEU A 85 -5.73 7.08 11.35
C LEU A 85 -5.96 7.11 9.83
N PRO A 86 -7.10 7.69 9.39
CA PRO A 86 -7.32 7.94 7.97
C PRO A 86 -6.42 9.06 7.46
N VAL A 87 -6.00 8.97 6.21
CA VAL A 87 -5.52 10.12 5.44
C VAL A 87 -6.76 10.91 5.02
N ALA A 88 -7.23 11.80 5.90
CA ALA A 88 -8.54 12.41 5.81
C ALA A 88 -8.85 13.06 4.44
N PRO A 89 -7.94 13.80 3.77
CA PRO A 89 -8.21 14.36 2.44
C PRO A 89 -8.49 13.28 1.38
N VAL A 90 -7.79 12.14 1.43
CA VAL A 90 -7.96 11.06 0.44
C VAL A 90 -9.22 10.26 0.72
N VAL A 91 -9.53 9.99 1.99
CA VAL A 91 -10.79 9.35 2.38
C VAL A 91 -11.99 10.20 1.95
N GLU A 92 -11.90 11.53 2.05
CA GLU A 92 -12.95 12.43 1.54
C GLU A 92 -13.09 12.37 0.02
N ILE A 93 -12.00 12.24 -0.73
CA ILE A 93 -12.03 11.99 -2.17
C ILE A 93 -12.74 10.67 -2.48
N ALA A 94 -12.37 9.59 -1.79
CA ALA A 94 -13.02 8.29 -1.95
C ALA A 94 -14.53 8.38 -1.65
N ARG A 95 -14.91 9.09 -0.59
CA ARG A 95 -16.30 9.30 -0.22
C ARG A 95 -17.12 9.97 -1.35
N ARG A 96 -16.56 10.96 -2.03
CA ARG A 96 -17.23 11.66 -3.14
C ARG A 96 -17.38 10.76 -4.34
N HIS A 97 -16.34 10.01 -4.70
CA HIS A 97 -16.37 9.13 -5.87
C HIS A 97 -17.34 7.95 -5.75
N ARG A 98 -17.83 7.61 -4.56
CA ARG A 98 -18.89 6.59 -4.38
C ARG A 98 -20.16 6.90 -5.18
N ALA A 99 -20.43 8.17 -5.44
CA ALA A 99 -21.59 8.59 -6.26
C ALA A 99 -21.29 8.59 -7.77
N GLU A 100 -20.04 8.46 -8.16
CA GLU A 100 -19.59 8.60 -9.56
C GLU A 100 -19.29 7.25 -10.21
N GLY A 101 -18.90 6.24 -9.43
CA GLY A 101 -18.57 4.92 -9.94
C GLY A 101 -18.06 3.95 -8.88
N PRO A 102 -17.75 2.71 -9.27
CA PRO A 102 -17.24 1.70 -8.34
C PRO A 102 -15.84 2.04 -7.85
N LEU A 103 -15.61 1.78 -6.57
CA LEU A 103 -14.31 1.92 -5.93
C LEU A 103 -13.64 0.57 -5.74
N ALA A 104 -12.30 0.53 -5.83
CA ALA A 104 -11.49 -0.61 -5.43
C ALA A 104 -10.30 -0.16 -4.58
N VAL A 105 -9.80 -1.10 -3.75
CA VAL A 105 -8.49 -1.00 -3.11
C VAL A 105 -7.51 -1.89 -3.85
N ALA A 106 -6.27 -1.41 -4.04
CA ALA A 106 -5.18 -2.16 -4.66
C ALA A 106 -3.88 -1.93 -3.87
N SER A 107 -3.60 -2.85 -2.94
CA SER A 107 -2.49 -2.75 -1.98
C SER A 107 -1.40 -3.79 -2.22
N GLY A 108 -0.15 -3.43 -1.92
CA GLY A 108 0.97 -4.37 -1.79
C GLY A 108 1.00 -5.13 -0.45
N GLY A 109 0.05 -4.85 0.45
CA GLY A 109 -0.12 -5.54 1.72
C GLY A 109 -0.83 -6.87 1.60
N LEU A 110 -0.67 -7.72 2.62
CA LEU A 110 -1.37 -9.00 2.73
C LEU A 110 -2.83 -8.78 3.18
N ARG A 111 -3.74 -9.60 2.68
CA ARG A 111 -5.19 -9.48 2.93
C ARG A 111 -5.55 -9.40 4.40
N HIS A 112 -4.91 -10.22 5.23
CA HIS A 112 -5.16 -10.26 6.67
C HIS A 112 -4.73 -8.97 7.42
N LEU A 113 -3.99 -8.06 6.75
CA LEU A 113 -3.65 -6.73 7.24
C LEU A 113 -4.53 -5.64 6.60
N VAL A 114 -4.79 -5.76 5.30
CA VAL A 114 -5.56 -4.79 4.51
C VAL A 114 -7.02 -4.72 4.97
N GLU A 115 -7.71 -5.85 5.06
CA GLU A 115 -9.14 -5.87 5.41
C GLU A 115 -9.42 -5.35 6.83
N PRO A 116 -8.67 -5.73 7.89
CA PRO A 116 -8.83 -5.13 9.20
C PRO A 116 -8.54 -3.62 9.24
N THR A 117 -7.58 -3.14 8.46
CA THR A 117 -7.28 -1.71 8.35
C THR A 117 -8.47 -0.95 7.77
N LEU A 118 -9.06 -1.42 6.67
CA LEU A 118 -10.27 -0.82 6.08
C LEU A 118 -11.46 -0.84 7.05
N ALA A 119 -11.61 -1.92 7.82
CA ALA A 119 -12.66 -2.04 8.84
C ALA A 119 -12.44 -1.04 9.99
N GLN A 120 -11.21 -0.86 10.48
CA GLN A 120 -10.88 0.14 11.51
C GLN A 120 -11.15 1.57 11.03
N LEU A 121 -10.91 1.85 9.75
CA LEU A 121 -11.21 3.15 9.13
C LEU A 121 -12.71 3.36 8.92
N GLY A 122 -13.54 2.31 9.06
CA GLY A 122 -14.99 2.38 8.82
C GLY A 122 -15.38 2.59 7.36
N ILE A 123 -14.53 2.15 6.42
CA ILE A 123 -14.72 2.38 4.98
C ILE A 123 -14.75 1.09 4.14
N ALA A 124 -14.69 -0.08 4.78
CA ALA A 124 -14.58 -1.37 4.08
C ALA A 124 -15.73 -1.61 3.08
N ASP A 125 -16.94 -1.19 3.43
CA ASP A 125 -18.15 -1.32 2.62
C ASP A 125 -18.23 -0.36 1.42
N TRP A 126 -17.27 0.57 1.27
CA TRP A 126 -17.23 1.50 0.15
C TRP A 126 -16.67 0.87 -1.11
N PHE A 127 -15.89 -0.19 -0.98
CA PHE A 127 -15.11 -0.78 -2.06
C PHE A 127 -15.78 -2.04 -2.61
N ALA A 128 -16.05 -2.03 -3.91
CA ALA A 128 -16.59 -3.19 -4.63
C ALA A 128 -15.56 -4.31 -4.79
N ALA A 129 -14.26 -3.97 -4.69
CA ALA A 129 -13.18 -4.95 -4.74
C ALA A 129 -11.99 -4.52 -3.86
N VAL A 130 -11.33 -5.52 -3.27
CA VAL A 130 -10.05 -5.37 -2.57
C VAL A 130 -9.06 -6.35 -3.20
N VAL A 131 -7.96 -5.82 -3.73
CA VAL A 131 -6.86 -6.58 -4.33
C VAL A 131 -5.62 -6.42 -3.45
N CYS A 132 -5.05 -7.53 -3.03
CA CYS A 132 -3.92 -7.62 -2.11
C CYS A 132 -2.71 -8.30 -2.77
N ALA A 133 -1.59 -8.37 -2.06
CA ALA A 133 -0.36 -8.96 -2.58
C ALA A 133 -0.54 -10.41 -3.08
N GLU A 134 -1.40 -11.18 -2.44
CA GLU A 134 -1.67 -12.60 -2.78
C GLU A 134 -2.45 -12.77 -4.08
N ASP A 135 -3.14 -11.72 -4.53
CA ASP A 135 -4.02 -11.79 -5.71
C ASP A 135 -3.26 -11.70 -7.03
N THR A 136 -1.97 -11.29 -7.01
CA THR A 136 -1.18 -11.08 -8.22
C THR A 136 0.23 -11.65 -8.10
N ALA A 137 0.76 -12.17 -9.21
CA ALA A 137 2.10 -12.75 -9.24
C ALA A 137 3.22 -11.68 -9.27
N ARG A 138 2.93 -10.52 -9.87
CA ARG A 138 3.87 -9.41 -9.97
C ARG A 138 3.29 -8.21 -9.22
N HIS A 139 4.18 -7.49 -8.52
CA HIS A 139 3.81 -6.37 -7.65
C HIS A 139 4.34 -5.05 -8.19
N LYS A 140 3.85 -3.94 -7.69
CA LYS A 140 4.33 -2.59 -8.02
C LYS A 140 5.87 -2.58 -8.12
N PRO A 141 6.47 -2.01 -9.17
CA PRO A 141 5.88 -1.17 -10.22
C PRO A 141 5.23 -1.92 -11.40
N GLU A 142 5.04 -3.24 -11.33
CA GLU A 142 4.26 -3.94 -12.34
C GLU A 142 2.76 -3.63 -12.19
N PRO A 143 1.99 -3.57 -13.30
CA PRO A 143 0.63 -3.05 -13.30
C PRO A 143 -0.43 -4.01 -12.77
N ASP A 144 -0.05 -5.25 -12.44
CA ASP A 144 -0.95 -6.37 -12.22
C ASP A 144 -2.04 -6.08 -11.16
N VAL A 145 -1.66 -5.46 -10.04
CA VAL A 145 -2.60 -5.16 -8.95
C VAL A 145 -3.70 -4.20 -9.40
N PHE A 146 -3.36 -3.19 -10.20
CA PHE A 146 -4.33 -2.23 -10.72
C PHE A 146 -5.18 -2.81 -11.84
N LEU A 147 -4.59 -3.61 -12.73
CA LEU A 147 -5.33 -4.32 -13.78
C LEU A 147 -6.34 -5.30 -13.18
N GLU A 148 -5.96 -6.03 -12.13
CA GLU A 148 -6.86 -6.93 -11.43
C GLU A 148 -7.98 -6.16 -10.71
N ALA A 149 -7.68 -5.02 -10.10
CA ALA A 149 -8.68 -4.16 -9.48
C ALA A 149 -9.72 -3.66 -10.51
N ALA A 150 -9.25 -3.14 -11.64
CA ALA A 150 -10.11 -2.70 -12.74
C ALA A 150 -11.00 -3.83 -13.26
N ARG A 151 -10.42 -5.03 -13.44
CA ARG A 151 -11.15 -6.23 -13.85
C ARG A 151 -12.27 -6.60 -12.87
N ARG A 152 -11.98 -6.56 -11.55
CA ARG A 152 -12.96 -6.90 -10.50
C ARG A 152 -14.10 -5.91 -10.41
N ILE A 153 -13.86 -4.63 -10.69
CA ILE A 153 -14.93 -3.60 -10.70
C ILE A 153 -15.58 -3.45 -12.08
N GLY A 154 -15.14 -4.19 -13.10
CA GLY A 154 -15.74 -4.19 -14.45
C GLY A 154 -15.52 -2.91 -15.24
N ILE A 155 -14.45 -2.16 -15.00
CA ILE A 155 -14.13 -0.91 -15.67
C ILE A 155 -12.85 -1.10 -16.52
N ALA A 156 -12.85 -0.53 -17.74
CA ALA A 156 -11.66 -0.56 -18.59
C ALA A 156 -10.51 0.24 -17.94
N PRO A 157 -9.24 -0.22 -18.05
CA PRO A 157 -8.10 0.48 -17.43
C PRO A 157 -8.02 1.97 -17.79
N GLY A 158 -8.25 2.32 -19.06
CA GLY A 158 -8.21 3.73 -19.51
C GLY A 158 -9.29 4.64 -18.90
N ASP A 159 -10.34 4.06 -18.30
CA ASP A 159 -11.41 4.77 -17.61
C ASP A 159 -11.22 4.76 -16.08
N CYS A 160 -10.07 4.21 -15.58
CA CYS A 160 -9.74 4.16 -14.17
C CYS A 160 -8.81 5.30 -13.76
N THR A 161 -9.07 5.84 -12.57
CA THR A 161 -8.15 6.77 -11.87
C THR A 161 -7.60 6.08 -10.62
N VAL A 162 -6.27 6.06 -10.49
CA VAL A 162 -5.54 5.49 -9.35
C VAL A 162 -5.05 6.61 -8.45
N TYR A 163 -5.29 6.49 -7.14
CA TYR A 163 -4.78 7.37 -6.09
C TYR A 163 -3.65 6.66 -5.35
N GLU A 164 -2.48 7.28 -5.28
CA GLU A 164 -1.24 6.63 -4.82
C GLU A 164 -0.27 7.65 -4.20
N ASP A 165 0.53 7.19 -3.22
CA ASP A 165 1.53 8.02 -2.54
C ASP A 165 2.97 7.62 -2.85
N THR A 166 3.20 6.58 -3.69
CA THR A 166 4.54 6.08 -4.03
C THR A 166 4.87 6.21 -5.50
N ASP A 167 6.16 6.42 -5.81
CA ASP A 167 6.61 6.46 -7.20
C ASP A 167 6.45 5.10 -7.89
N THR A 168 6.63 4.00 -7.14
CA THR A 168 6.43 2.64 -7.64
C THR A 168 4.97 2.37 -8.02
N GLY A 169 4.02 2.87 -7.22
CA GLY A 169 2.60 2.72 -7.51
C GLY A 169 2.13 3.64 -8.64
N LEU A 170 2.61 4.89 -8.70
CA LEU A 170 2.33 5.79 -9.83
C LEU A 170 2.86 5.22 -11.16
N GLU A 171 4.04 4.61 -11.14
CA GLU A 171 4.57 3.92 -12.31
C GLU A 171 3.74 2.67 -12.68
N ALA A 172 3.25 1.91 -11.70
CA ALA A 172 2.35 0.79 -11.95
C ALA A 172 1.03 1.24 -12.59
N ALA A 173 0.45 2.36 -12.11
CA ALA A 173 -0.76 2.95 -12.72
C ALA A 173 -0.51 3.37 -14.17
N ARG A 174 0.62 4.03 -14.43
CA ARG A 174 1.03 4.42 -15.79
C ARG A 174 1.18 3.20 -16.71
N ARG A 175 1.82 2.13 -16.24
CA ARG A 175 1.98 0.87 -17.00
C ARG A 175 0.65 0.17 -17.23
N ALA A 176 -0.31 0.32 -16.32
CA ALA A 176 -1.67 -0.19 -16.48
C ALA A 176 -2.51 0.61 -17.50
N GLY A 177 -1.98 1.72 -18.03
CA GLY A 177 -2.73 2.64 -18.89
C GLY A 177 -3.79 3.44 -18.15
N MET A 178 -3.64 3.63 -16.82
CA MET A 178 -4.55 4.34 -15.95
C MET A 178 -4.03 5.74 -15.63
N ARG A 179 -4.94 6.64 -15.25
CA ARG A 179 -4.60 7.96 -14.72
C ARG A 179 -4.10 7.82 -13.29
N GLY A 180 -2.83 8.08 -13.02
CA GLY A 180 -2.28 8.18 -11.66
C GLY A 180 -2.47 9.58 -11.06
N VAL A 181 -2.89 9.64 -9.81
CA VAL A 181 -2.97 10.85 -8.98
C VAL A 181 -2.08 10.68 -7.78
N ASP A 182 -1.03 11.50 -7.70
CA ASP A 182 -0.15 11.58 -6.53
C ASP A 182 -0.89 12.28 -5.39
N VAL A 183 -1.10 11.55 -4.28
CA VAL A 183 -1.80 12.10 -3.12
C VAL A 183 -0.89 12.78 -2.10
N ARG A 184 0.43 12.67 -2.23
CA ARG A 184 1.41 13.29 -1.32
C ARG A 184 1.20 14.80 -1.11
N PRO A 185 0.86 15.59 -2.14
CA PRO A 185 0.57 17.03 -1.96
C PRO A 185 -0.67 17.34 -1.13
N LEU A 186 -1.55 16.35 -0.90
CA LEU A 186 -2.76 16.52 -0.10
C LEU A 186 -2.49 16.37 1.41
N TYR A 187 -1.34 15.82 1.77
CA TYR A 187 -0.91 15.79 3.16
C TYR A 187 -0.46 17.17 3.58
N LEU A 188 -0.87 17.60 4.76
CA LEU A 188 -0.21 18.73 5.39
C LEU A 188 1.30 18.44 5.40
N PRO A 189 2.15 19.43 5.04
CA PRO A 189 3.57 19.20 4.95
C PRO A 189 4.06 18.67 6.30
N ARG A 190 4.25 17.36 6.40
CA ARG A 190 5.11 16.82 7.44
C ARG A 190 6.52 17.19 7.02
N PRO A 191 7.32 17.85 7.87
CA PRO A 191 8.73 17.90 7.61
C PRO A 191 9.20 16.46 7.46
N ARG A 192 9.52 16.04 6.23
CA ARG A 192 10.27 14.82 6.00
C ARG A 192 11.67 15.10 6.55
N PRO A 193 12.21 14.22 7.38
CA PRO A 193 13.56 14.37 7.86
C PRO A 193 14.55 14.38 6.69
#